data_6c8a1bbe5952186b83dd19dd2665970b
#
_entry.id   6c8a1bbe5952186b83dd19dd2665970b
#
_cell.length_a   1.000
_cell.length_b   1.000
_cell.length_c   1.000
_cell.angle_alpha   90.00
_cell.angle_beta   90.00
_cell.angle_gamma   90.00
#
_symmetry.space_group_name_H-M   'P 1'
#
loop_
_entity.id
_entity.type
_entity.pdbx_description
1 polymer ?
#
loop_
_entity_poly.entity_id
_entity_poly.type
_entity_poly.pdbx_seq_one_letter_code
_entity_poly.pdbx_strand_id
1 'polypeptide(L)'
;MKKYAYFPGCSMDSTGTTYRLSIEYICRRIGLELLEIPDWDCCGATTGHTRGKWLSLALPARSLAIAERHYPGLDICVPCASCYSRLKTATSALRSGAETREKLAEIVGSPVEGRAEILTIMQVLSDPEVLGALRAAVVRPLTGLRVACYYGCLTSRPREITGAAETERPQSIDALTALCGAECVDWDYKTECCG
;
A
#
# COMPACT_ATOMS: atom_id res chain seq x y z
N MET A 1 -13.03 -2.83 15.84
CA MET A 1 -11.80 -3.38 15.25
C MET A 1 -11.81 -3.01 13.77
N LYS A 2 -10.82 -2.23 13.31
CA LYS A 2 -10.76 -1.77 11.92
C LYS A 2 -10.27 -2.91 11.03
N LYS A 3 -10.86 -3.04 9.84
CA LYS A 3 -10.55 -4.12 8.89
C LYS A 3 -10.14 -3.54 7.56
N TYR A 4 -9.20 -4.20 6.90
CA TYR A 4 -8.77 -3.88 5.54
C TYR A 4 -8.66 -5.17 4.74
N ALA A 5 -9.00 -5.13 3.45
CA ALA A 5 -8.53 -6.15 2.53
C ALA A 5 -7.01 -6.03 2.42
N TYR A 6 -6.30 -7.14 2.29
CA TYR A 6 -4.85 -7.15 2.31
C TYR A 6 -4.29 -7.74 1.02
N PHE A 7 -3.49 -6.95 0.32
CA PHE A 7 -2.74 -7.40 -0.84
C PHE A 7 -1.26 -7.52 -0.46
N PRO A 8 -0.75 -8.71 -0.11
CA PRO A 8 0.63 -8.87 0.33
C PRO A 8 1.64 -8.56 -0.78
N GLY A 9 1.40 -9.08 -1.98
CA GLY A 9 2.36 -9.05 -3.09
C GLY A 9 3.46 -10.10 -2.97
N CYS A 10 4.03 -10.50 -4.10
CA CYS A 10 4.94 -11.64 -4.20
C CYS A 10 6.23 -11.53 -3.36
N SER A 11 6.71 -10.31 -3.08
CA SER A 11 7.89 -10.12 -2.24
C SER A 11 7.68 -10.52 -0.79
N MET A 12 6.44 -10.44 -0.28
CA MET A 12 6.13 -10.81 1.11
C MET A 12 6.26 -12.32 1.36
N ASP A 13 6.09 -13.13 0.33
CA ASP A 13 6.25 -14.59 0.40
C ASP A 13 7.68 -15.07 0.08
N SER A 14 8.59 -14.13 -0.19
CA SER A 14 9.98 -14.43 -0.52
C SER A 14 10.95 -13.59 0.32
N THR A 15 11.58 -12.58 -0.27
CA THR A 15 12.61 -11.75 0.38
C THR A 15 12.06 -10.84 1.49
N GLY A 16 10.78 -10.52 1.48
CA GLY A 16 10.09 -9.65 2.44
C GLY A 16 9.40 -10.38 3.60
N THR A 17 9.62 -11.68 3.81
CA THR A 17 8.92 -12.48 4.81
C THR A 17 9.04 -11.92 6.23
N THR A 18 10.22 -11.41 6.62
CA THR A 18 10.41 -10.81 7.95
C THR A 18 9.59 -9.52 8.11
N TYR A 19 9.45 -8.74 7.03
CA TYR A 19 8.60 -7.56 7.02
C TYR A 19 7.12 -7.92 7.13
N ARG A 20 6.65 -8.95 6.40
CA ARG A 20 5.30 -9.48 6.53
C ARG A 20 4.98 -9.90 7.97
N LEU A 21 5.85 -10.71 8.58
CA LEU A 21 5.67 -11.17 9.97
C LEU A 21 5.60 -9.99 10.96
N SER A 22 6.39 -8.94 10.73
CA SER A 22 6.35 -7.72 11.55
C SER A 22 5.01 -7.00 11.41
N ILE A 23 4.48 -6.86 10.19
CA ILE A 23 3.17 -6.25 9.93
C ILE A 23 2.07 -7.06 10.63
N GLU A 24 2.02 -8.37 10.43
CA GLU A 24 1.03 -9.25 11.03
C GLU A 24 1.06 -9.18 12.57
N TYR A 25 2.26 -9.15 13.15
CA TYR A 25 2.43 -9.03 14.59
C TYR A 25 1.90 -7.70 15.12
N ILE A 26 2.28 -6.59 14.48
CA ILE A 26 1.83 -5.24 14.88
C ILE A 26 0.30 -5.15 14.74
N CYS A 27 -0.26 -5.53 13.61
CA CYS A 27 -1.70 -5.45 13.35
C CYS A 27 -2.48 -6.26 14.40
N ARG A 28 -2.06 -7.48 14.68
CA ARG A 28 -2.65 -8.32 15.74
C ARG A 28 -2.57 -7.66 17.11
N ARG A 29 -1.43 -7.05 17.43
CA ARG A 29 -1.20 -6.41 18.72
C ARG A 29 -2.07 -5.19 18.97
N ILE A 30 -2.41 -4.44 17.91
CA ILE A 30 -3.24 -3.23 17.98
C ILE A 30 -4.72 -3.48 17.63
N GLY A 31 -5.12 -4.73 17.40
CA GLY A 31 -6.50 -5.08 17.06
C GLY A 31 -6.94 -4.66 15.66
N LEU A 32 -6.00 -4.58 14.70
CA LEU A 32 -6.27 -4.31 13.30
C LEU A 32 -6.32 -5.62 12.52
N GLU A 33 -7.36 -5.83 11.72
CA GLU A 33 -7.55 -7.06 10.97
C GLU A 33 -7.20 -6.85 9.49
N LEU A 34 -6.28 -7.65 8.99
CA LEU A 34 -5.90 -7.70 7.59
C LEU A 34 -6.47 -8.99 6.98
N LEU A 35 -7.40 -8.84 6.03
CA LEU A 35 -8.07 -9.94 5.33
C LEU A 35 -7.39 -10.12 3.97
N GLU A 36 -6.55 -11.14 3.86
CA GLU A 36 -5.83 -11.40 2.60
C GLU A 36 -6.81 -11.64 1.45
N ILE A 37 -6.58 -10.96 0.33
CA ILE A 37 -7.36 -11.14 -0.90
C ILE A 37 -7.07 -12.55 -1.41
N PRO A 38 -8.08 -13.43 -1.54
CA PRO A 38 -7.84 -14.77 -2.02
C PRO A 38 -7.43 -14.76 -3.51
N ASP A 39 -6.61 -15.73 -3.93
CA ASP A 39 -6.26 -15.93 -5.35
C ASP A 39 -5.75 -14.65 -6.05
N TRP A 40 -5.01 -13.81 -5.33
CA TRP A 40 -4.39 -12.62 -5.91
C TRP A 40 -3.25 -12.98 -6.85
N ASP A 41 -3.02 -12.15 -7.87
CA ASP A 41 -1.88 -12.28 -8.79
C ASP A 41 -0.78 -11.27 -8.49
N CYS A 42 0.41 -11.52 -9.04
CA CYS A 42 1.48 -10.52 -9.05
C CYS A 42 0.99 -9.23 -9.72
N CYS A 43 1.27 -8.08 -9.11
CA CYS A 43 0.88 -6.77 -9.64
C CYS A 43 1.56 -6.39 -10.99
N GLY A 44 2.51 -7.19 -11.46
CA GLY A 44 3.21 -7.01 -12.73
C GLY A 44 4.26 -5.89 -12.73
N ALA A 45 4.72 -5.44 -11.57
CA ALA A 45 5.65 -4.31 -11.47
C ALA A 45 7.01 -4.54 -12.15
N THR A 46 7.46 -5.79 -12.28
CA THR A 46 8.76 -6.10 -12.91
C THR A 46 8.67 -6.15 -14.44
N THR A 47 7.81 -6.99 -14.99
CA THR A 47 7.74 -7.24 -16.44
C THR A 47 6.39 -6.92 -17.06
N GLY A 48 5.29 -7.02 -16.30
CA GLY A 48 3.95 -6.82 -16.82
C GLY A 48 3.73 -5.41 -17.38
N HIS A 49 4.25 -4.39 -16.68
CA HIS A 49 4.05 -2.99 -17.08
C HIS A 49 4.82 -2.60 -18.36
N THR A 50 5.84 -3.35 -18.77
CA THR A 50 6.61 -3.11 -20.00
C THR A 50 6.02 -3.77 -21.22
N ARG A 51 5.07 -4.71 -21.05
CA ARG A 51 4.48 -5.51 -22.13
C ARG A 51 3.25 -4.88 -22.80
N GLY A 52 2.82 -3.72 -22.33
CA GLY A 52 1.74 -2.97 -22.92
C GLY A 52 0.70 -2.49 -21.90
N LYS A 53 -0.06 -1.47 -22.30
CA LYS A 53 -1.04 -0.77 -21.44
C LYS A 53 -2.03 -1.74 -20.79
N TRP A 54 -2.65 -2.62 -21.59
CA TRP A 54 -3.74 -3.45 -21.09
C TRP A 54 -3.26 -4.52 -20.11
N LEU A 55 -2.14 -5.19 -20.40
CA LEU A 55 -1.58 -6.16 -19.45
C LEU A 55 -1.15 -5.48 -18.15
N SER A 56 -0.54 -4.29 -18.25
CA SER A 56 -0.08 -3.54 -17.09
C SER A 56 -1.22 -3.10 -16.15
N LEU A 57 -2.43 -2.93 -16.69
CA LEU A 57 -3.63 -2.58 -15.92
C LEU A 57 -4.44 -3.81 -15.50
N ALA A 58 -4.50 -4.85 -16.34
CA ALA A 58 -5.31 -6.03 -16.08
C ALA A 58 -4.79 -6.87 -14.90
N LEU A 59 -3.47 -7.02 -14.75
CA LEU A 59 -2.89 -7.75 -13.63
C LEU A 59 -3.35 -7.21 -12.25
N PRO A 60 -3.15 -5.92 -11.92
CA PRO A 60 -3.68 -5.38 -10.69
C PRO A 60 -5.21 -5.31 -10.67
N ALA A 61 -5.89 -5.06 -11.82
CA ALA A 61 -7.35 -4.98 -11.89
C ALA A 61 -8.02 -6.31 -11.51
N ARG A 62 -7.42 -7.46 -11.84
CA ARG A 62 -7.93 -8.77 -11.42
C ARG A 62 -7.98 -8.87 -9.88
N SER A 63 -6.91 -8.50 -9.21
CA SER A 63 -6.90 -8.52 -7.74
C SER A 63 -7.89 -7.52 -7.13
N LEU A 64 -8.10 -6.35 -7.78
CA LEU A 64 -9.13 -5.39 -7.38
C LEU A 64 -10.54 -6.00 -7.53
N ALA A 65 -10.83 -6.66 -8.64
CA ALA A 65 -12.12 -7.33 -8.85
C ALA A 65 -12.40 -8.41 -7.80
N ILE A 66 -11.38 -9.18 -7.43
CA ILE A 66 -11.49 -10.19 -6.37
C ILE A 66 -11.76 -9.51 -5.01
N ALA A 67 -11.02 -8.44 -4.69
CA ALA A 67 -11.23 -7.70 -3.46
C ALA A 67 -12.65 -7.11 -3.36
N GLU A 68 -13.14 -6.49 -4.42
CA GLU A 68 -14.49 -5.92 -4.46
C GLU A 68 -15.60 -6.96 -4.28
N ARG A 69 -15.37 -8.18 -4.77
CA ARG A 69 -16.31 -9.30 -4.64
C ARG A 69 -16.29 -9.93 -3.25
N HIS A 70 -15.10 -10.14 -2.67
CA HIS A 70 -14.95 -10.84 -1.38
C HIS A 70 -15.06 -9.91 -0.17
N TYR A 71 -14.63 -8.66 -0.31
CA TYR A 71 -14.55 -7.68 0.76
C TYR A 71 -15.18 -6.34 0.36
N PRO A 72 -16.48 -6.34 -0.02
CA PRO A 72 -17.14 -5.13 -0.50
C PRO A 72 -17.09 -4.03 0.57
N GLY A 73 -16.65 -2.84 0.14
CA GLY A 73 -16.58 -1.67 1.02
C GLY A 73 -15.33 -1.58 1.90
N LEU A 74 -14.43 -2.55 1.85
CA LEU A 74 -13.13 -2.43 2.53
C LEU A 74 -12.10 -1.77 1.62
N ASP A 75 -11.28 -0.89 2.22
CA ASP A 75 -10.07 -0.37 1.60
C ASP A 75 -8.96 -1.43 1.58
N ILE A 76 -8.01 -1.31 0.67
CA ILE A 76 -6.96 -2.30 0.46
C ILE A 76 -5.64 -1.82 1.03
N CYS A 77 -5.12 -2.53 2.03
CA CYS A 77 -3.79 -2.33 2.59
C CYS A 77 -2.72 -3.05 1.75
N VAL A 78 -1.68 -2.32 1.35
CA VAL A 78 -0.59 -2.83 0.50
C VAL A 78 0.76 -2.48 1.12
N PRO A 79 1.60 -3.45 1.53
CA PRO A 79 2.89 -3.18 2.15
C PRO A 79 4.01 -2.84 1.14
N CYS A 80 3.91 -3.35 -0.08
CA CYS A 80 4.93 -3.16 -1.13
C CYS A 80 4.66 -1.89 -1.94
N ALA A 81 5.64 -0.97 -2.00
CA ALA A 81 5.52 0.29 -2.74
C ALA A 81 5.24 0.09 -4.24
N SER A 82 5.87 -0.92 -4.87
CA SER A 82 5.62 -1.25 -6.27
C SER A 82 4.19 -1.75 -6.49
N CYS A 83 3.69 -2.62 -5.63
CA CYS A 83 2.31 -3.10 -5.69
C CYS A 83 1.31 -1.96 -5.44
N TYR A 84 1.58 -1.10 -4.46
CA TYR A 84 0.79 0.11 -4.20
C TYR A 84 0.67 0.98 -5.46
N SER A 85 1.78 1.33 -6.09
CA SER A 85 1.80 2.12 -7.32
C SER A 85 1.01 1.48 -8.45
N ARG A 86 1.14 0.16 -8.65
CA ARG A 86 0.41 -0.57 -9.70
C ARG A 86 -1.09 -0.61 -9.45
N LEU A 87 -1.51 -0.93 -8.22
CA LEU A 87 -2.92 -0.95 -7.84
C LEU A 87 -3.54 0.44 -7.92
N LYS A 88 -2.86 1.49 -7.43
CA LYS A 88 -3.30 2.89 -7.58
C LYS A 88 -3.47 3.29 -9.05
N THR A 89 -2.51 2.93 -9.91
CA THR A 89 -2.59 3.21 -11.34
C THR A 89 -3.80 2.54 -11.99
N ALA A 90 -4.06 1.27 -11.67
CA ALA A 90 -5.23 0.55 -12.17
C ALA A 90 -6.53 1.17 -11.64
N THR A 91 -6.60 1.50 -10.36
CA THR A 91 -7.76 2.17 -9.75
C THR A 91 -8.04 3.52 -10.43
N SER A 92 -7.01 4.33 -10.66
CA SER A 92 -7.13 5.60 -11.38
C SER A 92 -7.65 5.39 -12.82
N ALA A 93 -7.13 4.39 -13.53
CA ALA A 93 -7.59 4.05 -14.87
C ALA A 93 -9.05 3.59 -14.90
N LEU A 94 -9.48 2.76 -13.95
CA LEU A 94 -10.87 2.32 -13.80
C LEU A 94 -11.81 3.50 -13.52
N ARG A 95 -11.37 4.48 -12.74
CA ARG A 95 -12.14 5.69 -12.43
C ARG A 95 -12.16 6.71 -13.55
N SER A 96 -11.27 6.62 -14.54
CA SER A 96 -11.15 7.58 -15.63
C SER A 96 -12.29 7.55 -16.66
N GLY A 97 -13.00 6.42 -16.81
CA GLY A 97 -14.13 6.33 -17.73
C GLY A 97 -14.69 4.92 -17.91
N ALA A 98 -15.92 4.86 -18.42
CA ALA A 98 -16.66 3.61 -18.64
C ALA A 98 -15.94 2.66 -19.62
N GLU A 99 -15.45 3.19 -20.74
CA GLU A 99 -14.74 2.40 -21.76
C GLU A 99 -13.56 1.60 -21.20
N THR A 100 -12.75 2.25 -20.33
CA THR A 100 -11.61 1.56 -19.71
C THR A 100 -12.07 0.49 -18.73
N ARG A 101 -13.15 0.75 -17.96
CA ARG A 101 -13.73 -0.24 -17.04
C ARG A 101 -14.26 -1.46 -17.80
N GLU A 102 -15.06 -1.23 -18.84
CA GLU A 102 -15.66 -2.29 -19.67
C GLU A 102 -14.55 -3.16 -20.30
N LYS A 103 -13.53 -2.51 -20.86
CA LYS A 103 -12.40 -3.23 -21.45
C LYS A 103 -11.60 -4.03 -20.42
N LEU A 104 -11.36 -3.50 -19.25
CA LEU A 104 -10.69 -4.24 -18.17
C LEU A 104 -11.56 -5.37 -17.63
N ALA A 105 -12.86 -5.15 -17.46
CA ALA A 105 -13.80 -6.19 -17.04
C ALA A 105 -13.85 -7.36 -18.06
N GLU A 106 -13.82 -7.05 -19.37
CA GLU A 106 -13.72 -8.06 -20.44
C GLU A 106 -12.43 -8.89 -20.31
N ILE A 107 -11.27 -8.23 -20.17
CA ILE A 107 -9.96 -8.90 -20.08
C ILE A 107 -9.84 -9.74 -18.81
N VAL A 108 -10.32 -9.22 -17.69
CA VAL A 108 -10.26 -9.88 -16.37
C VAL A 108 -11.32 -10.98 -16.24
N GLY A 109 -12.38 -10.93 -17.05
CA GLY A 109 -13.52 -11.86 -16.99
C GLY A 109 -14.44 -11.64 -15.79
N SER A 110 -14.39 -10.44 -15.17
CA SER A 110 -15.18 -10.08 -13.98
C SER A 110 -15.39 -8.58 -13.92
N PRO A 111 -16.54 -8.08 -13.44
CA PRO A 111 -16.73 -6.66 -13.17
C PRO A 111 -15.69 -6.13 -12.19
N VAL A 112 -15.20 -4.92 -12.44
CA VAL A 112 -14.26 -4.20 -11.57
C VAL A 112 -14.49 -2.70 -11.69
N GLU A 113 -14.67 -2.03 -10.56
CA GLU A 113 -15.06 -0.62 -10.51
C GLU A 113 -13.93 0.31 -9.99
N GLY A 114 -12.96 -0.23 -9.26
CA GLY A 114 -11.94 0.56 -8.59
C GLY A 114 -12.50 1.36 -7.39
N ARG A 115 -13.45 0.79 -6.64
CA ARG A 115 -14.15 1.49 -5.54
C ARG A 115 -13.27 1.67 -4.31
N ALA A 116 -12.50 0.65 -3.95
CA ALA A 116 -11.65 0.65 -2.77
C ALA A 116 -10.53 1.70 -2.87
N GLU A 117 -10.22 2.36 -1.76
CA GLU A 117 -8.99 3.10 -1.66
C GLU A 117 -7.79 2.14 -1.45
N ILE A 118 -6.69 2.48 -2.11
CA ILE A 118 -5.44 1.73 -1.97
C ILE A 118 -4.55 2.49 -1.01
N LEU A 119 -4.18 1.85 0.08
CA LEU A 119 -3.41 2.44 1.17
C LEU A 119 -2.12 1.66 1.41
N THR A 120 -1.03 2.36 1.64
CA THR A 120 0.18 1.73 2.17
C THR A 120 -0.04 1.33 3.63
N ILE A 121 0.73 0.36 4.13
CA ILE A 121 0.69 0.01 5.56
C ILE A 121 1.02 1.23 6.44
N MET A 122 1.87 2.14 5.98
CA MET A 122 2.20 3.35 6.72
C MET A 122 1.00 4.30 6.83
N GLN A 123 0.21 4.44 5.77
CA GLN A 123 -1.04 5.21 5.80
C GLN A 123 -2.07 4.57 6.74
N VAL A 124 -2.20 3.25 6.71
CA VAL A 124 -3.07 2.51 7.63
C VAL A 124 -2.66 2.71 9.09
N LEU A 125 -1.37 2.62 9.40
CA LEU A 125 -0.86 2.83 10.76
C LEU A 125 -0.90 4.30 11.20
N SER A 126 -0.95 5.25 10.25
CA SER A 126 -1.08 6.69 10.52
C SER A 126 -2.54 7.15 10.70
N ASP A 127 -3.50 6.25 10.52
CA ASP A 127 -4.91 6.56 10.75
C ASP A 127 -5.14 6.99 12.21
N PRO A 128 -5.83 8.11 12.47
CA PRO A 128 -6.05 8.61 13.84
C PRO A 128 -6.67 7.59 14.79
N GLU A 129 -7.56 6.72 14.28
CA GLU A 129 -8.19 5.65 15.08
C GLU A 129 -7.19 4.54 15.45
N VAL A 130 -6.13 4.36 14.66
CA VAL A 130 -5.09 3.34 14.86
C VAL A 130 -3.94 3.86 15.71
N LEU A 131 -3.58 5.14 15.57
CA LEU A 131 -2.43 5.76 16.24
C LEU A 131 -2.47 5.62 17.77
N GLY A 132 -3.65 5.71 18.38
CA GLY A 132 -3.82 5.56 19.84
C GLY A 132 -3.42 4.16 20.32
N ALA A 133 -3.91 3.14 19.62
CA ALA A 133 -3.57 1.75 19.92
C ALA A 133 -2.09 1.43 19.64
N LEU A 134 -1.55 1.99 18.55
CA LEU A 134 -0.14 1.84 18.20
C LEU A 134 0.77 2.44 19.28
N ARG A 135 0.47 3.67 19.75
CA ARG A 135 1.19 4.31 20.85
C ARG A 135 1.18 3.48 22.14
N ALA A 136 0.01 2.95 22.51
CA ALA A 136 -0.15 2.09 23.68
C ALA A 136 0.59 0.75 23.56
N ALA A 137 0.84 0.28 22.35
CA ALA A 137 1.54 -0.97 22.08
C ALA A 137 3.07 -0.86 22.16
N VAL A 138 3.64 0.35 22.23
CA VAL A 138 5.08 0.57 22.36
C VAL A 138 5.53 0.19 23.78
N VAL A 139 6.17 -0.97 23.91
CA VAL A 139 6.67 -1.50 25.20
C VAL A 139 8.11 -1.05 25.47
N ARG A 140 8.91 -0.91 24.42
CA ARG A 140 10.31 -0.52 24.48
C ARG A 140 10.53 0.65 23.51
N PRO A 141 10.54 1.90 23.99
CA PRO A 141 10.82 3.04 23.13
C PRO A 141 12.25 3.01 22.59
N LEU A 142 12.41 3.49 21.36
CA LEU A 142 13.69 3.53 20.62
C LEU A 142 14.52 4.76 21.05
N THR A 143 14.55 5.06 22.33
CA THR A 143 15.22 6.25 22.87
C THR A 143 16.72 6.24 22.54
N GLY A 144 17.22 7.35 22.03
CA GLY A 144 18.63 7.51 21.64
C GLY A 144 18.94 6.97 20.24
N LEU A 145 17.98 6.33 19.55
CA LEU A 145 18.17 5.90 18.17
C LEU A 145 17.87 7.08 17.21
N ARG A 146 18.83 7.38 16.32
CA ARG A 146 18.67 8.36 15.25
C ARG A 146 18.33 7.62 13.94
N VAL A 147 17.24 8.01 13.29
CA VAL A 147 16.68 7.33 12.10
C VAL A 147 16.51 8.31 10.96
N ALA A 148 17.06 8.01 9.79
CA ALA A 148 16.78 8.69 8.53
C ALA A 148 15.72 7.89 7.77
N CYS A 149 14.51 8.43 7.66
CA CYS A 149 13.40 7.76 7.00
C CYS A 149 13.50 7.89 5.48
N TYR A 150 13.43 6.77 4.76
CA TYR A 150 13.46 6.74 3.29
C TYR A 150 12.11 6.28 2.74
N TYR A 151 11.49 7.13 1.93
CA TYR A 151 10.17 6.90 1.36
C TYR A 151 10.20 6.29 -0.05
N GLY A 152 11.26 6.60 -0.81
CA GLY A 152 11.32 6.29 -2.22
C GLY A 152 10.30 7.09 -3.05
N CYS A 153 10.21 6.78 -4.35
CA CYS A 153 9.39 7.56 -5.28
C CYS A 153 7.95 7.01 -5.44
N LEU A 154 7.75 5.69 -5.40
CA LEU A 154 6.48 5.06 -5.82
C LEU A 154 5.29 5.29 -4.88
N THR A 155 5.54 5.70 -3.63
CA THR A 155 4.50 6.01 -2.65
C THR A 155 4.07 7.47 -2.69
N SER A 156 4.86 8.34 -3.32
CA SER A 156 4.62 9.79 -3.38
C SER A 156 4.39 10.33 -4.79
N ARG A 157 4.88 9.63 -5.84
CA ARG A 157 4.85 10.10 -7.24
C ARG A 157 4.27 9.06 -8.20
N PRO A 158 3.61 9.47 -9.29
CA PRO A 158 3.15 10.84 -9.53
C PRO A 158 1.97 11.20 -8.61
N ARG A 159 1.86 12.48 -8.24
CA ARG A 159 0.87 12.97 -7.25
C ARG A 159 -0.57 12.69 -7.67
N GLU A 160 -0.89 12.82 -8.95
CA GLU A 160 -2.21 12.57 -9.52
C GLU A 160 -2.67 11.10 -9.37
N ILE A 161 -1.74 10.17 -9.20
CA ILE A 161 -2.03 8.76 -8.97
C ILE A 161 -2.04 8.44 -7.47
N THR A 162 -1.02 8.89 -6.75
CA THR A 162 -0.86 8.55 -5.33
C THR A 162 -1.79 9.34 -4.42
N GLY A 163 -2.18 10.57 -4.83
CA GLY A 163 -2.90 11.50 -3.99
C GLY A 163 -2.05 12.08 -2.86
N ALA A 164 -0.74 11.91 -2.90
CA ALA A 164 0.16 12.39 -1.85
C ALA A 164 0.07 13.91 -1.69
N ALA A 165 -0.21 14.38 -0.48
CA ALA A 165 -0.27 15.82 -0.18
C ALA A 165 1.12 16.47 -0.29
N GLU A 166 2.15 15.73 0.15
CA GLU A 166 3.54 16.15 0.11
C GLU A 166 4.40 15.09 -0.60
N THR A 167 5.00 15.46 -1.72
CA THR A 167 5.77 14.55 -2.57
C THR A 167 7.27 14.63 -2.34
N GLU A 168 7.76 15.77 -1.86
CA GLU A 168 9.20 16.02 -1.70
C GLU A 168 9.67 15.79 -0.26
N ARG A 169 8.85 16.18 0.73
CA ARG A 169 9.19 16.06 2.16
C ARG A 169 8.05 15.39 2.95
N PRO A 170 7.65 14.15 2.61
CA PRO A 170 6.64 13.43 3.35
C PRO A 170 7.09 13.19 4.79
N GLN A 171 6.12 13.13 5.73
CA GLN A 171 6.39 13.03 7.16
C GLN A 171 5.74 11.80 7.83
N SER A 172 5.03 10.97 7.09
CA SER A 172 4.24 9.87 7.68
C SER A 172 5.11 8.81 8.37
N ILE A 173 6.23 8.41 7.75
CA ILE A 173 7.16 7.43 8.36
C ILE A 173 7.91 8.09 9.52
N ASP A 174 8.33 9.36 9.36
CA ASP A 174 8.99 10.13 10.44
C ASP A 174 8.08 10.22 11.67
N ALA A 175 6.79 10.53 11.49
CA ALA A 175 5.82 10.62 12.58
C ALA A 175 5.62 9.28 13.31
N LEU A 176 5.52 8.17 12.57
CA LEU A 176 5.42 6.82 13.16
C LEU A 176 6.70 6.42 13.88
N THR A 177 7.85 6.76 13.32
CA THR A 177 9.18 6.49 13.92
C THR A 177 9.36 7.29 15.22
N ALA A 178 8.98 8.57 15.22
CA ALA A 178 9.00 9.42 16.41
C ALA A 178 8.00 8.93 17.48
N LEU A 179 6.82 8.43 17.07
CA LEU A 179 5.86 7.81 17.98
C LEU A 179 6.48 6.61 18.72
N CYS A 180 7.37 5.88 18.07
CA CYS A 180 8.14 4.78 18.69
C CYS A 180 9.28 5.27 19.59
N GLY A 181 9.52 6.58 19.72
CA GLY A 181 10.53 7.17 20.62
C GLY A 181 11.91 7.38 19.99
N ALA A 182 12.08 7.19 18.68
CA ALA A 182 13.31 7.51 17.96
C ALA A 182 13.39 9.00 17.57
N GLU A 183 14.60 9.50 17.36
CA GLU A 183 14.87 10.81 16.78
C GLU A 183 14.95 10.70 15.27
N CYS A 184 14.04 11.38 14.54
CA CYS A 184 14.10 11.41 13.08
C CYS A 184 15.09 12.48 12.60
N VAL A 185 16.01 12.05 11.72
CA VAL A 185 16.99 12.95 11.10
C VAL A 185 16.38 13.50 9.81
N ASP A 186 16.35 14.83 9.65
CA ASP A 186 16.00 15.44 8.38
C ASP A 186 17.14 15.28 7.38
N TRP A 187 16.80 14.90 6.14
CA TRP A 187 17.76 14.68 5.07
C TRP A 187 17.11 14.82 3.70
N ASP A 188 17.87 15.20 2.69
CA ASP A 188 17.31 15.70 1.43
C ASP A 188 16.83 14.63 0.45
N TYR A 189 17.40 13.42 0.46
CA TYR A 189 17.16 12.40 -0.57
C TYR A 189 16.09 11.36 -0.19
N LYS A 190 15.21 11.68 0.75
CA LYS A 190 14.22 10.73 1.30
C LYS A 190 13.18 10.22 0.28
N THR A 191 12.99 10.89 -0.84
CA THR A 191 12.04 10.52 -1.90
C THR A 191 12.69 10.19 -3.24
N GLU A 192 14.01 10.13 -3.30
CA GLU A 192 14.73 9.78 -4.52
C GLU A 192 14.48 8.33 -4.95
N CYS A 193 14.72 8.04 -6.23
CA CYS A 193 14.60 6.68 -6.74
C CYS A 193 15.80 5.83 -6.29
N CYS A 194 15.51 4.61 -5.84
CA CYS A 194 16.59 3.68 -5.44
C CYS A 194 17.26 2.96 -6.64
N GLY A 195 16.82 3.23 -7.87
CA GLY A 195 17.37 2.62 -9.09
C GLY A 195 16.50 1.56 -9.75
#